data_21a5fcbfb8aa2cb1f52cbc5d6ab1c482
#
_entry.id   21a5fcbfb8aa2cb1f52cbc5d6ab1c482
#
_cell.length_a   1.000
_cell.length_b   1.000
_cell.length_c   1.000
_cell.angle_alpha   90.00
_cell.angle_beta   90.00
_cell.angle_gamma   90.00
#
_symmetry.space_group_name_H-M   'P 1'
#
loop_
_entity.id
_entity.type
_entity.pdbx_description
1 polymer ?
#
loop_
_entity_poly.entity_id
_entity_poly.type
_entity_poly.pdbx_seq_one_letter_code
_entity_poly.pdbx_strand_id
1 'polypeptide(L)'
;MQQKFRATALAATLSITAAASAAAIAQETEPAMGMAVGAELSGEVMVVNPETRLMTIKDADGNYHVLHVPPEVTRLDKIKIGDKVNIAQVSSVLIDLVPEADAGPIASESSTQVDRQPGSKPAGSITDTLTVYGKVTGLDKKAGHVTIQGPDGNKTYDVSAPTVLDDVKVGDGVVAHFQNIIVGEVK
;
A
#
# COMPACT_ATOMS: atom_id res chain seq x y z
N MET A 1 13.76 75.95 -1.65
CA MET A 1 12.39 75.86 -2.22
C MET A 1 11.84 74.49 -2.06
N GLN A 2 10.97 74.33 -1.07
CA GLN A 2 10.32 73.05 -0.77
C GLN A 2 8.91 73.12 -1.34
N GLN A 3 8.56 72.24 -2.27
CA GLN A 3 7.17 72.00 -2.68
C GLN A 3 6.67 70.69 -2.06
N LYS A 4 5.72 70.84 -1.16
CA LYS A 4 4.95 69.75 -0.55
C LYS A 4 3.85 69.33 -1.50
N PHE A 5 3.89 68.12 -2.02
CA PHE A 5 2.75 67.50 -2.70
C PHE A 5 1.87 66.78 -1.68
N ARG A 6 0.63 67.19 -1.56
CA ARG A 6 -0.42 66.51 -0.80
C ARG A 6 -1.00 65.41 -1.69
N ALA A 7 -0.86 64.16 -1.29
CA ALA A 7 -1.56 63.03 -1.91
C ALA A 7 -2.89 62.86 -1.19
N THR A 8 -3.97 62.98 -1.96
CA THR A 8 -5.33 62.70 -1.52
C THR A 8 -5.58 61.21 -1.68
N ALA A 9 -5.81 60.49 -0.57
CA ALA A 9 -6.14 59.07 -0.57
C ALA A 9 -7.64 58.89 -0.89
N LEU A 10 -7.92 58.24 -1.98
CA LEU A 10 -9.28 57.79 -2.36
C LEU A 10 -9.46 56.38 -1.83
N ALA A 11 -10.22 56.22 -0.77
CA ALA A 11 -10.56 54.92 -0.22
C ALA A 11 -11.72 54.30 -1.07
N ALA A 12 -11.38 53.31 -1.90
CA ALA A 12 -12.37 52.46 -2.52
C ALA A 12 -12.57 51.21 -1.66
N THR A 13 -13.68 51.16 -0.96
CA THR A 13 -14.12 49.97 -0.22
C THR A 13 -14.66 48.93 -1.21
N LEU A 14 -13.85 47.89 -1.48
CA LEU A 14 -14.29 46.72 -2.26
C LEU A 14 -14.85 45.70 -1.30
N SER A 15 -16.18 45.58 -1.26
CA SER A 15 -16.88 44.55 -0.50
C SER A 15 -16.72 43.21 -1.22
N ILE A 16 -15.82 42.36 -0.75
CA ILE A 16 -15.70 40.99 -1.20
C ILE A 16 -16.68 40.14 -0.40
N THR A 17 -17.81 39.79 -0.99
CA THR A 17 -18.69 38.71 -0.51
C THR A 17 -17.95 37.39 -0.70
N ALA A 18 -17.34 36.87 0.37
CA ALA A 18 -16.81 35.53 0.38
C ALA A 18 -17.97 34.54 0.41
N ALA A 19 -18.29 33.93 -0.75
CA ALA A 19 -19.09 32.73 -0.81
C ALA A 19 -18.24 31.60 -0.18
N ALA A 20 -18.57 31.23 1.06
CA ALA A 20 -18.00 30.07 1.71
C ALA A 20 -18.52 28.81 0.99
N SER A 21 -17.77 28.34 0.02
CA SER A 21 -17.91 26.97 -0.46
C SER A 21 -17.44 26.06 0.67
N ALA A 22 -18.40 25.43 1.37
CA ALA A 22 -18.08 24.31 2.25
C ALA A 22 -17.55 23.18 1.38
N ALA A 23 -16.24 23.11 1.20
CA ALA A 23 -15.59 21.91 0.76
C ALA A 23 -15.87 20.87 1.86
N ALA A 24 -16.67 19.87 1.55
CA ALA A 24 -16.77 18.67 2.35
C ALA A 24 -15.37 18.06 2.35
N ILE A 25 -14.63 18.26 3.44
CA ILE A 25 -13.41 17.54 3.73
C ILE A 25 -13.89 16.10 3.92
N ALA A 26 -13.65 15.23 2.94
CA ALA A 26 -13.75 13.79 3.18
C ALA A 26 -12.81 13.53 4.37
N GLN A 27 -13.36 13.11 5.49
CA GLN A 27 -12.58 12.63 6.61
C GLN A 27 -11.90 11.36 6.10
N GLU A 28 -10.62 11.47 5.83
CA GLU A 28 -9.75 10.33 5.61
C GLU A 28 -9.75 9.58 6.95
N THR A 29 -10.49 8.47 7.00
CA THR A 29 -10.57 7.63 8.20
C THR A 29 -9.19 7.02 8.38
N GLU A 30 -8.51 7.35 9.48
CA GLU A 30 -7.23 6.70 9.79
C GLU A 30 -7.48 5.20 9.99
N PRO A 31 -6.62 4.31 9.44
CA PRO A 31 -6.81 2.87 9.58
C PRO A 31 -6.74 2.46 11.04
N ALA A 32 -7.62 1.55 11.45
CA ALA A 32 -7.67 1.04 12.83
C ALA A 32 -6.39 0.28 13.19
N MET A 33 -5.74 -0.35 12.19
CA MET A 33 -4.47 -1.05 12.35
C MET A 33 -3.70 -1.06 11.03
N GLY A 34 -2.38 -0.91 11.09
CA GLY A 34 -1.50 -1.00 9.93
C GLY A 34 -0.15 -1.64 10.27
N MET A 35 0.39 -2.41 9.34
CA MET A 35 1.73 -2.98 9.41
C MET A 35 2.37 -2.95 8.04
N ALA A 36 3.68 -2.64 7.98
CA ALA A 36 4.48 -2.75 6.76
C ALA A 36 5.81 -3.42 7.07
N VAL A 37 6.24 -4.30 6.17
CA VAL A 37 7.54 -5.00 6.23
C VAL A 37 8.23 -4.83 4.89
N GLY A 38 9.50 -4.41 4.93
CA GLY A 38 10.34 -4.25 3.75
C GLY A 38 11.49 -5.25 3.72
N ALA A 39 11.91 -5.64 2.54
CA ALA A 39 13.11 -6.44 2.27
C ALA A 39 13.81 -5.91 1.01
N GLU A 40 15.14 -5.94 1.03
CA GLU A 40 15.97 -5.54 -0.11
C GLU A 40 16.99 -6.63 -0.41
N LEU A 41 17.25 -6.83 -1.70
CA LEU A 41 18.28 -7.74 -2.20
C LEU A 41 19.03 -7.08 -3.35
N SER A 42 20.33 -6.96 -3.22
CA SER A 42 21.23 -6.48 -4.27
C SER A 42 22.36 -7.49 -4.49
N GLY A 43 22.75 -7.69 -5.74
CA GLY A 43 23.81 -8.63 -6.02
C GLY A 43 24.08 -8.81 -7.52
N GLU A 44 24.79 -9.89 -7.81
CA GLU A 44 25.19 -10.28 -9.17
C GLU A 44 24.43 -11.54 -9.60
N VAL A 45 23.92 -11.53 -10.83
CA VAL A 45 23.26 -12.68 -11.42
C VAL A 45 24.27 -13.78 -11.69
N MET A 46 24.10 -14.92 -11.04
CA MET A 46 24.95 -16.11 -11.20
C MET A 46 24.33 -17.12 -12.15
N VAL A 47 23.00 -17.23 -12.13
CA VAL A 47 22.21 -18.11 -12.99
C VAL A 47 20.91 -17.42 -13.36
N VAL A 48 20.47 -17.55 -14.59
CA VAL A 48 19.12 -17.18 -15.03
C VAL A 48 18.59 -18.28 -15.95
N ASN A 49 17.39 -18.75 -15.65
CA ASN A 49 16.67 -19.72 -16.48
C ASN A 49 15.31 -19.13 -16.86
N PRO A 50 15.15 -18.63 -18.09
CA PRO A 50 13.89 -18.03 -18.55
C PRO A 50 12.72 -19.02 -18.62
N GLU A 51 12.98 -20.31 -18.84
CA GLU A 51 11.92 -21.33 -18.97
C GLU A 51 11.25 -21.63 -17.62
N THR A 52 12.07 -21.80 -16.58
CA THR A 52 11.58 -22.03 -15.22
C THR A 52 11.35 -20.75 -14.42
N ARG A 53 11.75 -19.59 -15.00
CA ARG A 53 11.73 -18.27 -14.38
C ARG A 53 12.51 -18.21 -13.05
N LEU A 54 13.55 -19.01 -12.92
CA LEU A 54 14.42 -19.00 -11.76
C LEU A 54 15.67 -18.15 -12.03
N MET A 55 16.05 -17.35 -11.06
CA MET A 55 17.26 -16.55 -11.07
C MET A 55 18.00 -16.73 -9.75
N THR A 56 19.33 -16.95 -9.82
CA THR A 56 20.19 -16.99 -8.65
C THR A 56 21.04 -15.74 -8.60
N ILE A 57 20.97 -15.04 -7.49
CA ILE A 57 21.72 -13.81 -7.21
C ILE A 57 22.72 -14.12 -6.09
N LYS A 58 23.95 -13.66 -6.24
CA LYS A 58 24.98 -13.65 -5.19
C LYS A 58 25.06 -12.24 -4.61
N ASP A 59 24.81 -12.12 -3.31
CA ASP A 59 24.91 -10.83 -2.60
C ASP A 59 26.37 -10.44 -2.30
N ALA A 60 26.55 -9.28 -1.69
CA ALA A 60 27.88 -8.76 -1.31
C ALA A 60 28.59 -9.60 -0.25
N ASP A 61 27.83 -10.33 0.58
CA ASP A 61 28.34 -11.20 1.64
C ASP A 61 28.71 -12.59 1.11
N GLY A 62 28.43 -12.85 -0.17
CA GLY A 62 28.72 -14.11 -0.85
C GLY A 62 27.63 -15.16 -0.75
N ASN A 63 26.47 -14.83 -0.20
CA ASN A 63 25.32 -15.75 -0.12
C ASN A 63 24.59 -15.83 -1.47
N TYR A 64 24.02 -17.00 -1.70
CA TYR A 64 23.23 -17.26 -2.93
C TYR A 64 21.75 -17.26 -2.62
N HIS A 65 20.99 -16.44 -3.35
CA HIS A 65 19.55 -16.30 -3.25
C HIS A 65 18.90 -16.81 -4.52
N VAL A 66 18.04 -17.82 -4.42
CA VAL A 66 17.27 -18.32 -5.56
C VAL A 66 15.91 -17.66 -5.54
N LEU A 67 15.56 -16.96 -6.62
CA LEU A 67 14.32 -16.21 -6.76
C LEU A 67 13.50 -16.80 -7.91
N HIS A 68 12.19 -16.87 -7.70
CA HIS A 68 11.24 -17.05 -8.79
C HIS A 68 10.80 -15.68 -9.31
N VAL A 69 11.09 -15.41 -10.58
CA VAL A 69 10.78 -14.13 -11.22
C VAL A 69 9.31 -14.14 -11.65
N PRO A 70 8.48 -13.18 -11.19
CA PRO A 70 7.06 -13.14 -11.54
C PRO A 70 6.81 -13.09 -13.05
N PRO A 71 5.70 -13.65 -13.56
CA PRO A 71 5.39 -13.69 -15.00
C PRO A 71 5.24 -12.30 -15.62
N GLU A 72 4.90 -11.30 -14.82
CA GLU A 72 4.77 -9.89 -15.20
C GLU A 72 6.11 -9.28 -15.64
N VAL A 73 7.24 -9.80 -15.15
CA VAL A 73 8.57 -9.34 -15.55
C VAL A 73 8.86 -9.86 -16.96
N THR A 74 8.87 -8.96 -17.91
CA THR A 74 9.24 -9.23 -19.30
C THR A 74 10.74 -9.09 -19.52
N ARG A 75 11.26 -9.51 -20.68
CA ARG A 75 12.68 -9.35 -21.07
C ARG A 75 13.66 -10.14 -20.18
N LEU A 76 13.21 -11.22 -19.55
CA LEU A 76 14.05 -12.09 -18.72
C LEU A 76 15.23 -12.70 -19.55
N ASP A 77 15.02 -12.89 -20.86
CA ASP A 77 16.01 -13.31 -21.85
C ASP A 77 17.15 -12.29 -22.07
N LYS A 78 16.98 -11.06 -21.61
CA LYS A 78 17.99 -10.00 -21.70
C LYS A 78 18.91 -9.94 -20.48
N ILE A 79 18.55 -10.64 -19.41
CA ILE A 79 19.41 -10.75 -18.22
C ILE A 79 20.55 -11.73 -18.51
N LYS A 80 21.75 -11.35 -18.15
CA LYS A 80 22.96 -12.15 -18.34
C LYS A 80 23.63 -12.45 -17.01
N ILE A 81 24.40 -13.53 -16.99
CA ILE A 81 25.31 -13.80 -15.87
C ILE A 81 26.30 -12.64 -15.76
N GLY A 82 26.49 -12.15 -14.52
CA GLY A 82 27.34 -10.99 -14.23
C GLY A 82 26.59 -9.66 -14.18
N ASP A 83 25.32 -9.61 -14.60
CA ASP A 83 24.50 -8.41 -14.44
C ASP A 83 24.27 -8.10 -12.96
N LYS A 84 24.15 -6.80 -12.66
CA LYS A 84 23.82 -6.34 -11.31
C LYS A 84 22.31 -6.20 -11.19
N VAL A 85 21.77 -6.65 -10.06
CA VAL A 85 20.35 -6.62 -9.76
C VAL A 85 20.13 -5.91 -8.43
N ASN A 86 19.14 -5.03 -8.41
CA ASN A 86 18.59 -4.45 -7.18
C ASN A 86 17.09 -4.76 -7.13
N ILE A 87 16.64 -5.33 -6.02
CA ILE A 87 15.23 -5.65 -5.78
C ILE A 87 14.86 -5.12 -4.41
N ALA A 88 13.75 -4.41 -4.32
CA ALA A 88 13.12 -4.02 -3.06
C ALA A 88 11.69 -4.55 -3.06
N GLN A 89 11.25 -5.08 -1.92
CA GLN A 89 9.88 -5.52 -1.70
C GLN A 89 9.34 -4.88 -0.44
N VAL A 90 8.12 -4.36 -0.52
CA VAL A 90 7.36 -3.85 0.62
C VAL A 90 6.01 -4.54 0.64
N SER A 91 5.69 -5.18 1.75
CA SER A 91 4.37 -5.77 2.00
C SER A 91 3.71 -5.00 3.13
N SER A 92 2.48 -4.57 2.93
CA SER A 92 1.72 -3.85 3.95
C SER A 92 0.30 -4.40 4.07
N VAL A 93 -0.26 -4.25 5.26
CA VAL A 93 -1.68 -4.49 5.54
C VAL A 93 -2.23 -3.31 6.32
N LEU A 94 -3.39 -2.82 5.90
CA LEU A 94 -4.18 -1.81 6.60
C LEU A 94 -5.55 -2.43 6.89
N ILE A 95 -6.07 -2.22 8.09
CA ILE A 95 -7.37 -2.73 8.51
C ILE A 95 -8.21 -1.54 8.95
N ASP A 96 -9.35 -1.36 8.30
CA ASP A 96 -10.34 -0.35 8.60
C ASP A 96 -11.57 -1.02 9.21
N LEU A 97 -12.20 -0.32 10.15
CA LEU A 97 -13.48 -0.70 10.76
C LEU A 97 -14.56 0.21 10.21
N VAL A 98 -15.65 -0.40 9.78
CA VAL A 98 -16.79 0.29 9.18
C VAL A 98 -18.03 -0.02 10.02
N PRO A 99 -18.82 0.97 10.46
CA PRO A 99 -20.07 0.73 11.18
C PRO A 99 -20.99 -0.23 10.43
N GLU A 100 -21.80 -1.01 11.16
CA GLU A 100 -22.69 -2.01 10.56
C GLU A 100 -23.61 -1.44 9.46
N ALA A 101 -24.06 -0.19 9.63
CA ALA A 101 -24.91 0.48 8.65
C ALA A 101 -24.24 0.72 7.29
N ASP A 102 -22.90 0.82 7.28
CA ASP A 102 -22.08 1.10 6.12
C ASP A 102 -21.29 -0.16 5.66
N ALA A 103 -21.43 -1.26 6.39
CA ALA A 103 -20.78 -2.52 6.05
C ALA A 103 -21.32 -3.09 4.74
N GLY A 104 -20.45 -3.22 3.76
CA GLY A 104 -20.74 -3.83 2.47
C GLY A 104 -20.91 -5.36 2.54
N PRO A 105 -21.15 -6.02 1.40
CA PRO A 105 -21.17 -7.48 1.34
C PRO A 105 -19.79 -8.08 1.59
N ILE A 106 -19.76 -9.30 2.11
CA ILE A 106 -18.51 -10.07 2.23
C ILE A 106 -18.00 -10.37 0.83
N ALA A 107 -16.78 -9.94 0.52
CA ALA A 107 -16.19 -10.05 -0.82
C ALA A 107 -14.67 -10.00 -0.74
N SER A 108 -14.00 -10.26 -1.86
CA SER A 108 -12.60 -9.94 -2.07
C SER A 108 -12.39 -9.40 -3.47
N GLU A 109 -11.50 -8.42 -3.57
CA GLU A 109 -11.09 -7.78 -4.81
C GLU A 109 -9.58 -7.79 -4.90
N SER A 110 -9.04 -8.15 -6.07
CA SER A 110 -7.61 -8.14 -6.31
C SER A 110 -7.26 -7.42 -7.60
N SER A 111 -6.10 -6.76 -7.59
CA SER A 111 -5.55 -6.13 -8.79
C SER A 111 -4.04 -6.23 -8.79
N THR A 112 -3.46 -6.34 -9.99
CA THR A 112 -2.02 -6.26 -10.24
C THR A 112 -1.75 -5.11 -11.19
N GLN A 113 -0.93 -4.17 -10.76
CA GLN A 113 -0.44 -3.07 -11.58
C GLN A 113 1.03 -3.28 -11.89
N VAL A 114 1.41 -3.13 -13.16
CA VAL A 114 2.78 -3.29 -13.61
C VAL A 114 3.25 -2.00 -14.27
N ASP A 115 4.28 -1.41 -13.70
CA ASP A 115 4.96 -0.26 -14.27
C ASP A 115 6.33 -0.68 -14.80
N ARG A 116 6.57 -0.42 -16.10
CA ARG A 116 7.79 -0.84 -16.80
C ARG A 116 8.57 0.37 -17.25
N GLN A 117 9.82 0.43 -16.84
CA GLN A 117 10.72 1.46 -17.33
C GLN A 117 11.25 1.11 -18.72
N PRO A 118 11.46 2.12 -19.57
CA PRO A 118 12.11 1.92 -20.86
C PRO A 118 13.55 1.43 -20.68
N GLY A 119 14.02 0.58 -21.59
CA GLY A 119 15.39 0.04 -21.54
C GLY A 119 15.48 -1.34 -22.16
N SER A 120 16.69 -1.87 -22.28
CA SER A 120 16.95 -3.21 -22.83
C SER A 120 16.75 -4.32 -21.80
N LYS A 121 17.03 -4.05 -20.53
CA LYS A 121 16.89 -4.98 -19.41
C LYS A 121 15.64 -4.70 -18.59
N PRO A 122 15.16 -5.65 -17.77
CA PRO A 122 14.03 -5.42 -16.90
C PRO A 122 14.30 -4.33 -15.87
N ALA A 123 13.36 -3.37 -15.78
CA ALA A 123 13.29 -2.39 -14.71
C ALA A 123 11.83 -1.94 -14.53
N GLY A 124 11.42 -1.67 -13.30
CA GLY A 124 10.05 -1.21 -13.00
C GLY A 124 9.53 -1.72 -11.66
N SER A 125 8.21 -1.70 -11.53
CA SER A 125 7.53 -2.19 -10.33
C SER A 125 6.33 -3.07 -10.67
N ILE A 126 6.01 -3.95 -9.72
CA ILE A 126 4.77 -4.73 -9.69
C ILE A 126 4.10 -4.39 -8.36
N THR A 127 2.85 -3.97 -8.42
CA THR A 127 2.03 -3.71 -7.24
C THR A 127 0.83 -4.65 -7.26
N ASP A 128 0.79 -5.57 -6.32
CA ASP A 128 -0.36 -6.43 -6.07
C ASP A 128 -1.17 -5.86 -4.91
N THR A 129 -2.46 -5.73 -5.11
CA THR A 129 -3.41 -5.27 -4.09
C THR A 129 -4.51 -6.32 -3.93
N LEU A 130 -4.82 -6.66 -2.69
CA LEU A 130 -5.96 -7.49 -2.32
C LEU A 130 -6.74 -6.75 -1.24
N THR A 131 -8.02 -6.48 -1.51
CA THR A 131 -8.95 -5.94 -0.53
C THR A 131 -9.94 -7.04 -0.14
N VAL A 132 -10.07 -7.29 1.16
CA VAL A 132 -10.99 -8.28 1.72
C VAL A 132 -12.01 -7.56 2.58
N TYR A 133 -13.28 -7.77 2.27
CA TYR A 133 -14.42 -7.26 3.02
C TYR A 133 -14.96 -8.38 3.91
N GLY A 134 -15.07 -8.09 5.19
CA GLY A 134 -15.56 -9.03 6.19
C GLY A 134 -16.54 -8.38 7.16
N LYS A 135 -17.04 -9.18 8.11
CA LYS A 135 -17.97 -8.73 9.15
C LYS A 135 -17.58 -9.33 10.51
N VAL A 136 -17.62 -8.52 11.55
CA VAL A 136 -17.41 -8.99 12.93
C VAL A 136 -18.59 -9.86 13.34
N THR A 137 -18.36 -11.14 13.66
CA THR A 137 -19.37 -12.10 14.09
C THR A 137 -19.21 -12.53 15.53
N GLY A 138 -18.05 -12.26 16.14
CA GLY A 138 -17.78 -12.55 17.55
C GLY A 138 -16.73 -11.61 18.11
N LEU A 139 -16.86 -11.29 19.41
CA LEU A 139 -15.96 -10.37 20.09
C LEU A 139 -15.82 -10.76 21.57
N ASP A 140 -14.58 -10.97 22.00
CA ASP A 140 -14.19 -11.12 23.41
C ASP A 140 -13.15 -10.05 23.76
N LYS A 141 -13.62 -8.89 24.23
CA LYS A 141 -12.75 -7.75 24.59
C LYS A 141 -11.83 -8.07 25.75
N LYS A 142 -12.21 -8.99 26.67
CA LYS A 142 -11.40 -9.37 27.82
C LYS A 142 -10.24 -10.27 27.44
N ALA A 143 -10.50 -11.21 26.52
CA ALA A 143 -9.48 -12.11 26.01
C ALA A 143 -8.67 -11.49 24.86
N GLY A 144 -9.13 -10.35 24.27
CA GLY A 144 -8.50 -9.73 23.12
C GLY A 144 -8.79 -10.50 21.81
N HIS A 145 -9.92 -11.20 21.72
CA HIS A 145 -10.24 -12.00 20.54
C HIS A 145 -11.36 -11.35 19.72
N VAL A 146 -11.21 -11.35 18.39
CA VAL A 146 -12.25 -10.96 17.44
C VAL A 146 -12.45 -12.06 16.41
N THR A 147 -13.70 -12.43 16.15
CA THR A 147 -14.06 -13.35 15.07
C THR A 147 -14.63 -12.58 13.91
N ILE A 148 -14.03 -12.75 12.74
CA ILE A 148 -14.40 -12.06 11.50
C ILE A 148 -14.86 -13.13 10.50
N GLN A 149 -16.03 -12.92 9.92
CA GLN A 149 -16.51 -13.65 8.77
C GLN A 149 -15.96 -12.98 7.51
N GLY A 150 -15.14 -13.70 6.76
CA GLY A 150 -14.63 -13.30 5.45
C GLY A 150 -15.13 -14.22 4.34
N PRO A 151 -14.66 -14.06 3.10
CA PRO A 151 -15.04 -14.92 1.96
C PRO A 151 -14.78 -16.41 2.20
N ASP A 152 -13.73 -16.73 2.96
CA ASP A 152 -13.31 -18.11 3.29
C ASP A 152 -13.94 -18.63 4.60
N GLY A 153 -14.92 -17.93 5.16
CA GLY A 153 -15.58 -18.30 6.41
C GLY A 153 -15.11 -17.53 7.63
N ASN A 154 -15.45 -18.03 8.82
CA ASN A 154 -15.11 -17.38 10.08
C ASN A 154 -13.68 -17.69 10.51
N LYS A 155 -12.94 -16.66 10.91
CA LYS A 155 -11.61 -16.77 11.51
C LYS A 155 -11.54 -15.94 12.78
N THR A 156 -10.93 -16.49 13.83
CA THR A 156 -10.70 -15.77 15.09
C THR A 156 -9.25 -15.29 15.14
N TYR A 157 -9.08 -14.04 15.49
CA TYR A 157 -7.78 -13.36 15.59
C TYR A 157 -7.54 -12.87 17.01
N ASP A 158 -6.30 -12.97 17.45
CA ASP A 158 -5.80 -12.39 18.70
C ASP A 158 -5.32 -10.97 18.42
N VAL A 159 -5.86 -10.00 19.16
CA VAL A 159 -5.51 -8.58 19.04
C VAL A 159 -4.56 -8.20 20.16
N SER A 160 -3.30 -7.90 19.81
CA SER A 160 -2.22 -7.60 20.76
C SER A 160 -2.46 -6.32 21.56
N ALA A 161 -3.28 -5.40 21.06
CA ALA A 161 -3.70 -4.17 21.72
C ALA A 161 -5.22 -4.18 21.95
N PRO A 162 -5.72 -4.75 23.06
CA PRO A 162 -7.17 -4.90 23.31
C PRO A 162 -7.98 -3.60 23.24
N THR A 163 -7.34 -2.46 23.47
CA THR A 163 -7.97 -1.13 23.37
C THR A 163 -8.50 -0.82 21.96
N VAL A 164 -7.95 -1.44 20.93
CA VAL A 164 -8.47 -1.31 19.56
C VAL A 164 -9.87 -1.90 19.44
N LEU A 165 -10.23 -2.84 20.33
CA LEU A 165 -11.54 -3.48 20.34
C LEU A 165 -12.62 -2.68 21.10
N ASP A 166 -12.26 -1.59 21.77
CA ASP A 166 -13.21 -0.87 22.65
C ASP A 166 -14.40 -0.31 21.86
N ASP A 167 -14.16 0.19 20.66
CA ASP A 167 -15.19 0.76 19.78
C ASP A 167 -15.80 -0.27 18.81
N VAL A 168 -15.23 -1.50 18.74
CA VAL A 168 -15.70 -2.56 17.85
C VAL A 168 -16.97 -3.21 18.38
N LYS A 169 -17.91 -3.50 17.49
CA LYS A 169 -19.19 -4.20 17.76
C LYS A 169 -19.38 -5.39 16.84
N VAL A 170 -20.13 -6.37 17.31
CA VAL A 170 -20.61 -7.45 16.43
C VAL A 170 -21.56 -6.84 15.42
N GLY A 171 -21.36 -7.14 14.15
CA GLY A 171 -22.05 -6.56 13.01
C GLY A 171 -21.23 -5.55 12.22
N ASP A 172 -20.21 -4.93 12.83
CA ASP A 172 -19.33 -3.98 12.13
C ASP A 172 -18.64 -4.64 10.94
N GLY A 173 -18.46 -3.87 9.87
CA GLY A 173 -17.65 -4.23 8.72
C GLY A 173 -16.16 -4.14 9.03
N VAL A 174 -15.39 -5.01 8.40
CA VAL A 174 -13.93 -4.99 8.42
C VAL A 174 -13.45 -4.95 6.99
N VAL A 175 -12.61 -3.98 6.65
CA VAL A 175 -11.95 -3.89 5.35
C VAL A 175 -10.46 -4.05 5.56
N ALA A 176 -9.90 -5.13 5.01
CA ALA A 176 -8.46 -5.39 5.06
C ALA A 176 -7.84 -5.15 3.69
N HIS A 177 -6.93 -4.17 3.61
CA HIS A 177 -6.16 -3.84 2.42
C HIS A 177 -4.77 -4.43 2.53
N PHE A 178 -4.47 -5.40 1.69
CA PHE A 178 -3.14 -5.99 1.53
C PHE A 178 -2.50 -5.39 0.28
N GLN A 179 -1.26 -4.94 0.41
CA GLN A 179 -0.48 -4.46 -0.72
C GLN A 179 0.92 -5.08 -0.69
N ASN A 180 1.37 -5.56 -1.83
CA ASN A 180 2.73 -6.04 -2.04
C ASN A 180 3.33 -5.30 -3.23
N ILE A 181 4.41 -4.57 -2.99
CA ILE A 181 5.12 -3.80 -4.00
C ILE A 181 6.50 -4.41 -4.18
N ILE A 182 6.83 -4.80 -5.40
CA ILE A 182 8.15 -5.26 -5.79
C ILE A 182 8.71 -4.24 -6.79
N VAL A 183 9.85 -3.66 -6.47
CA VAL A 183 10.61 -2.79 -7.38
C VAL A 183 11.88 -3.49 -7.76
N GLY A 184 12.18 -3.57 -9.04
CA GLY A 184 13.39 -4.26 -9.54
C GLY A 184 14.08 -3.51 -10.67
N GLU A 185 15.39 -3.60 -10.70
CA GLU A 185 16.22 -3.04 -11.77
C GLU A 185 17.41 -3.98 -12.05
N VAL A 186 17.65 -4.26 -13.33
CA VAL A 186 18.84 -4.99 -13.82
C VAL A 186 19.72 -4.02 -14.60
N LYS A 187 21.00 -3.96 -14.23
CA LYS A 187 22.02 -3.08 -14.87
C LYS A 187 23.07 -3.88 -15.62
#